data_50b70a967b99f8514c252ac08a422d87
#
_entry.id   50b70a967b99f8514c252ac08a422d87
#
_cell.length_a   1.000
_cell.length_b   1.000
_cell.length_c   1.000
_cell.angle_alpha   90.00
_cell.angle_beta   90.00
_cell.angle_gamma   90.00
#
_symmetry.space_group_name_H-M   'P 1'
#
loop_
_entity.id
_entity.type
_entity.pdbx_description
1 polymer ?
#
loop_
_entity_poly.entity_id
_entity_poly.type
_entity_poly.pdbx_seq_one_letter_code
_entity_poly.pdbx_strand_id
1 'polypeptide(L)'
;MTMASDGERLTGLWFDGQKYYPEAGLPACEAQALPLFDQTRAWLDRYFAGENPGPVPPLRLEGSPFRLAVWRLLQQIPRGEVVTYKAIARQLERKRGGGRVSAQAVGGAVGHNPVSIVVPCHRVVGCDGSLTGYAGGVERKAALLRLEGVECRAGAVPEKIV
;
A
#
# COMPACT_ATOMS: atom_id res chain seq x y z
N MET A 1 2.05 -1.36 15.08
CA MET A 1 2.42 -0.61 13.84
C MET A 1 3.15 0.66 14.22
N THR A 2 4.13 1.07 13.44
CA THR A 2 4.94 2.27 13.65
C THR A 2 4.54 3.34 12.64
N MET A 3 4.38 4.57 13.10
CA MET A 3 4.06 5.76 12.29
C MET A 3 5.24 6.74 12.28
N ALA A 4 5.45 7.40 11.14
CA ALA A 4 6.38 8.52 11.02
C ALA A 4 5.72 9.70 10.31
N SER A 5 6.16 10.91 10.64
CA SER A 5 5.62 12.17 10.12
C SER A 5 6.72 13.22 9.97
N ASP A 6 6.50 14.19 9.09
CA ASP A 6 7.29 15.44 9.01
C ASP A 6 6.72 16.56 9.92
N GLY A 7 5.74 16.21 10.79
CA GLY A 7 5.00 17.13 11.65
C GLY A 7 3.59 17.45 11.12
N GLU A 8 3.40 17.49 9.83
CA GLU A 8 2.13 17.84 9.17
C GLU A 8 1.54 16.69 8.34
N ARG A 9 2.39 15.82 7.81
CA ARG A 9 2.01 14.75 6.88
C ARG A 9 2.63 13.42 7.27
N LEU A 10 1.89 12.34 7.09
CA LEU A 10 2.37 10.99 7.31
C LEU A 10 3.41 10.63 6.25
N THR A 11 4.61 10.30 6.68
CA THR A 11 5.73 9.88 5.82
C THR A 11 5.96 8.39 5.86
N GLY A 12 5.44 7.71 6.89
CA GLY A 12 5.56 6.28 7.07
C GLY A 12 4.48 5.67 7.95
N LEU A 13 4.09 4.44 7.60
CA LEU A 13 3.20 3.58 8.38
C LEU A 13 3.55 2.12 8.06
N TRP A 14 4.12 1.41 9.00
CA TRP A 14 4.60 0.05 8.80
C TRP A 14 4.03 -0.91 9.81
N PHE A 15 3.81 -2.15 9.39
CA PHE A 15 3.68 -3.25 10.33
C PHE A 15 5.03 -3.56 10.96
N ASP A 16 5.06 -3.80 12.24
CA ASP A 16 6.28 -4.19 12.94
C ASP A 16 6.79 -5.50 12.33
N GLY A 17 8.10 -5.55 12.02
CA GLY A 17 8.76 -6.69 11.39
C GLY A 17 8.43 -6.92 9.92
N GLN A 18 7.77 -5.97 9.22
CA GLN A 18 7.57 -6.10 7.78
C GLN A 18 8.89 -5.96 7.00
N LYS A 19 8.94 -6.53 5.79
CA LYS A 19 10.06 -6.31 4.88
C LYS A 19 10.17 -4.81 4.53
N TYR A 20 11.40 -4.30 4.43
CA TYR A 20 11.70 -2.87 4.22
C TYR A 20 11.21 -1.95 5.34
N TYR A 21 11.02 -2.49 6.55
CA TYR A 21 10.92 -1.68 7.75
C TYR A 21 12.22 -0.92 7.95
N PRO A 22 12.22 0.36 8.33
CA PRO A 22 13.44 1.13 8.53
C PRO A 22 14.20 0.66 9.79
N GLU A 23 14.92 -0.48 9.70
CA GLU A 23 15.63 -1.11 10.83
C GLU A 23 16.79 -0.24 11.36
N ALA A 24 17.39 0.61 10.51
CA ALA A 24 18.48 1.51 10.90
C ALA A 24 18.01 2.71 11.74
N GLY A 25 16.77 2.69 12.20
CA GLY A 25 16.12 3.83 12.84
C GLY A 25 15.60 4.83 11.80
N LEU A 26 14.47 5.42 12.10
CA LEU A 26 14.04 6.61 11.40
C LEU A 26 15.08 7.69 11.73
N PRO A 27 15.64 8.45 10.75
CA PRO A 27 16.68 9.42 11.03
C PRO A 27 16.18 10.40 12.07
N ALA A 28 16.92 10.52 13.19
CA ALA A 28 16.71 11.50 14.26
C ALA A 28 15.22 11.75 14.61
N CYS A 29 14.43 10.68 14.81
CA CYS A 29 13.03 10.80 15.19
C CYS A 29 12.89 10.89 16.70
N GLU A 30 12.31 11.97 17.18
CA GLU A 30 11.80 12.05 18.54
C GLU A 30 10.40 11.42 18.62
N ALA A 31 10.15 10.64 19.67
CA ALA A 31 8.81 10.15 19.95
C ALA A 31 7.93 11.34 20.40
N GLN A 32 7.04 11.78 19.53
CA GLN A 32 6.14 12.91 19.80
C GLN A 32 4.68 12.48 19.68
N ALA A 33 3.84 13.09 20.52
CA ALA A 33 2.40 13.03 20.33
C ALA A 33 1.99 14.11 19.32
N LEU A 34 1.56 13.70 18.13
CA LEU A 34 1.09 14.61 17.09
C LEU A 34 -0.41 14.39 16.84
N PRO A 35 -1.20 15.45 16.64
CA PRO A 35 -2.60 15.33 16.26
C PRO A 35 -2.83 14.47 15.00
N LEU A 36 -1.87 14.50 14.08
CA LEU A 36 -1.87 13.65 12.90
C LEU A 36 -1.85 12.16 13.23
N PHE A 37 -1.13 11.75 14.27
CA PHE A 37 -1.09 10.35 14.70
C PHE A 37 -2.42 9.90 15.31
N ASP A 38 -3.10 10.78 16.04
CA ASP A 38 -4.44 10.50 16.56
C ASP A 38 -5.47 10.41 15.44
N GLN A 39 -5.39 11.31 14.46
CA GLN A 39 -6.19 11.24 13.23
C GLN A 39 -5.94 9.93 12.46
N THR A 40 -4.68 9.55 12.30
CA THR A 40 -4.32 8.30 11.60
C THR A 40 -4.78 7.07 12.37
N ARG A 41 -4.69 7.08 13.70
CA ARG A 41 -5.22 6.02 14.57
C ARG A 41 -6.72 5.86 14.39
N ALA A 42 -7.48 6.97 14.52
CA ALA A 42 -8.92 6.97 14.35
C ALA A 42 -9.35 6.51 12.93
N TRP A 43 -8.56 6.84 11.90
CA TRP A 43 -8.77 6.35 10.55
C TRP A 43 -8.55 4.83 10.45
N LEU A 44 -7.47 4.32 11.06
CA LEU A 44 -7.16 2.88 11.11
C LEU A 44 -8.19 2.10 11.91
N ASP A 45 -8.65 2.62 13.05
CA ASP A 45 -9.66 1.97 13.88
C ASP A 45 -10.96 1.76 13.10
N ARG A 46 -11.44 2.77 12.36
CA ARG A 46 -12.60 2.63 11.47
C ARG A 46 -12.32 1.65 10.32
N TYR A 47 -11.14 1.72 9.72
CA TYR A 47 -10.74 0.79 8.66
C TYR A 47 -10.81 -0.66 9.15
N PHE A 48 -10.22 -0.96 10.31
CA PHE A 48 -10.20 -2.30 10.89
C PHE A 48 -11.55 -2.76 11.44
N ALA A 49 -12.43 -1.83 11.79
CA ALA A 49 -13.84 -2.12 12.10
C ALA A 49 -14.65 -2.50 10.85
N GLY A 50 -14.05 -2.45 9.65
CA GLY A 50 -14.76 -2.74 8.39
C GLY A 50 -15.56 -1.57 7.85
N GLU A 51 -15.53 -0.42 8.52
CA GLU A 51 -16.24 0.81 8.15
C GLU A 51 -15.54 1.55 6.99
N ASN A 52 -16.23 2.53 6.42
CA ASN A 52 -15.58 3.50 5.55
C ASN A 52 -14.77 4.49 6.40
N PRO A 53 -13.43 4.47 6.35
CA PRO A 53 -12.63 5.33 7.21
C PRO A 53 -12.64 6.81 6.82
N GLY A 54 -13.27 7.15 5.69
CA GLY A 54 -13.30 8.52 5.17
C GLY A 54 -12.00 8.93 4.47
N PRO A 55 -11.76 10.25 4.35
CA PRO A 55 -10.56 10.77 3.69
C PRO A 55 -9.27 10.25 4.32
N VAL A 56 -8.30 9.93 3.48
CA VAL A 56 -6.97 9.51 3.97
C VAL A 56 -6.25 10.64 4.70
N PRO A 57 -5.45 10.34 5.74
CA PRO A 57 -4.60 11.34 6.37
C PRO A 57 -3.67 12.02 5.35
N PRO A 58 -3.23 13.26 5.58
CA PRO A 58 -2.27 13.93 4.71
C PRO A 58 -0.99 13.11 4.56
N LEU A 59 -0.56 12.89 3.30
CA LEU A 59 0.61 12.06 2.97
C LEU A 59 1.74 12.88 2.37
N ARG A 60 2.98 12.53 2.71
CA ARG A 60 4.18 12.90 1.99
C ARG A 60 4.95 11.64 1.62
N LEU A 61 4.89 11.28 0.34
CA LEU A 61 5.59 10.11 -0.19
C LEU A 61 6.90 10.55 -0.83
N GLU A 62 8.00 9.95 -0.40
CA GLU A 62 9.34 10.20 -0.93
C GLU A 62 9.88 8.94 -1.59
N GLY A 63 10.47 9.11 -2.78
CA GLY A 63 11.02 7.99 -3.54
C GLY A 63 11.41 8.39 -4.95
N SER A 64 11.91 7.44 -5.72
CA SER A 64 12.23 7.68 -7.12
C SER A 64 10.97 8.08 -7.91
N PRO A 65 11.11 8.82 -9.03
CA PRO A 65 9.98 9.17 -9.88
C PRO A 65 9.13 7.97 -10.29
N PHE A 66 9.75 6.82 -10.50
CA PHE A 66 9.07 5.57 -10.81
C PHE A 66 8.21 5.07 -9.63
N ARG A 67 8.77 5.01 -8.43
CA ARG A 67 8.03 4.61 -7.23
C ARG A 67 6.85 5.53 -6.96
N LEU A 68 7.06 6.84 -7.03
CA LEU A 68 5.98 7.82 -6.87
C LEU A 68 4.86 7.64 -7.90
N ALA A 69 5.20 7.35 -9.16
CA ALA A 69 4.22 7.08 -10.20
C ALA A 69 3.40 5.81 -9.92
N VAL A 70 4.05 4.73 -9.43
CA VAL A 70 3.37 3.51 -8.98
C VAL A 70 2.44 3.83 -7.82
N TRP A 71 2.93 4.45 -6.74
CA TRP A 71 2.14 4.71 -5.53
C TRP A 71 0.94 5.62 -5.77
N ARG A 72 1.03 6.58 -6.71
CA ARG A 72 -0.13 7.37 -7.16
C ARG A 72 -1.21 6.50 -7.82
N LEU A 73 -0.82 5.46 -8.57
CA LEU A 73 -1.77 4.50 -9.13
C LEU A 73 -2.40 3.62 -8.04
N LEU A 74 -1.61 3.20 -7.05
CA LEU A 74 -2.15 2.44 -5.92
C LEU A 74 -3.27 3.18 -5.19
N GLN A 75 -3.10 4.48 -4.95
CA GLN A 75 -4.09 5.32 -4.27
C GLN A 75 -5.42 5.45 -5.03
N GLN A 76 -5.44 5.10 -6.31
CA GLN A 76 -6.64 5.12 -7.15
C GLN A 76 -7.42 3.81 -7.13
N ILE A 77 -6.90 2.75 -6.50
CA ILE A 77 -7.57 1.46 -6.42
C ILE A 77 -8.62 1.52 -5.31
N PRO A 78 -9.92 1.38 -5.62
CA PRO A 78 -10.97 1.44 -4.62
C PRO A 78 -10.89 0.29 -3.61
N ARG A 79 -11.53 0.48 -2.45
CA ARG A 79 -11.73 -0.59 -1.47
C ARG A 79 -12.57 -1.72 -2.09
N GLY A 80 -12.17 -2.97 -1.84
CA GLY A 80 -12.86 -4.14 -2.37
C GLY A 80 -12.51 -4.49 -3.83
N GLU A 81 -11.61 -3.72 -4.45
CA GLU A 81 -11.10 -4.01 -5.80
C GLU A 81 -9.65 -4.42 -5.76
N VAL A 82 -9.24 -5.23 -6.74
CA VAL A 82 -7.85 -5.64 -6.92
C VAL A 82 -7.40 -5.41 -8.36
N VAL A 83 -6.13 -5.10 -8.53
CA VAL A 83 -5.49 -4.93 -9.85
C VAL A 83 -4.24 -5.80 -9.92
N THR A 84 -3.82 -6.16 -11.14
CA THR A 84 -2.58 -6.92 -11.30
C THR A 84 -1.37 -6.00 -11.44
N TYR A 85 -0.17 -6.51 -11.05
CA TYR A 85 1.10 -5.84 -11.35
C TYR A 85 1.24 -5.51 -12.84
N LYS A 86 0.74 -6.40 -13.73
CA LYS A 86 0.75 -6.20 -15.18
C LYS A 86 -0.17 -5.06 -15.62
N ALA A 87 -1.35 -4.91 -15.00
CA ALA A 87 -2.27 -3.83 -15.30
C ALA A 87 -1.65 -2.46 -14.94
N ILE A 88 -1.02 -2.35 -13.76
CA ILE A 88 -0.29 -1.14 -13.35
C ILE A 88 0.86 -0.84 -14.33
N ALA A 89 1.63 -1.85 -14.73
CA ALA A 89 2.71 -1.69 -15.72
C ALA A 89 2.20 -1.08 -17.03
N ARG A 90 1.10 -1.63 -17.58
CA ARG A 90 0.44 -1.10 -18.78
C ARG A 90 -0.09 0.33 -18.62
N GLN A 91 -0.61 0.69 -17.45
CA GLN A 91 -1.04 2.06 -17.19
C GLN A 91 0.13 3.03 -17.18
N LEU A 92 1.28 2.63 -16.61
CA LEU A 92 2.51 3.44 -16.61
C LEU A 92 3.07 3.62 -18.03
N GLU A 93 3.08 2.55 -18.85
CA GLU A 93 3.49 2.62 -20.25
C GLU A 93 2.67 3.65 -21.03
N ARG A 94 1.34 3.61 -20.90
CA ARG A 94 0.44 4.57 -21.54
C ARG A 94 0.69 6.01 -21.08
N LYS A 95 0.87 6.24 -19.77
CA LYS A 95 1.10 7.58 -19.21
C LYS A 95 2.45 8.18 -19.62
N ARG A 96 3.44 7.34 -19.97
CA ARG A 96 4.78 7.77 -20.43
C ARG A 96 4.87 7.99 -21.94
N GLY A 97 3.82 7.72 -22.69
CA GLY A 97 3.85 7.79 -24.14
C GLY A 97 4.61 6.63 -24.79
N GLY A 98 4.83 5.53 -24.08
CA GLY A 98 5.52 4.33 -24.55
C GLY A 98 6.65 3.88 -23.64
N GLY A 99 7.40 2.87 -24.08
CA GLY A 99 8.47 2.23 -23.31
C GLY A 99 7.93 1.11 -22.40
N ARG A 100 8.59 -0.05 -22.43
CA ARG A 100 8.16 -1.24 -21.69
C ARG A 100 8.41 -1.08 -20.19
N VAL A 101 7.39 -1.39 -19.39
CA VAL A 101 7.47 -1.48 -17.92
C VAL A 101 7.24 -2.92 -17.51
N SER A 102 8.18 -3.53 -16.78
CA SER A 102 8.00 -4.90 -16.30
C SER A 102 7.13 -4.95 -15.04
N ALA A 103 6.30 -6.01 -14.94
CA ALA A 103 5.53 -6.28 -13.73
C ALA A 103 6.44 -6.49 -12.49
N GLN A 104 7.65 -7.00 -12.70
CA GLN A 104 8.65 -7.16 -11.64
C GLN A 104 9.12 -5.81 -11.08
N ALA A 105 9.40 -4.81 -11.95
CA ALA A 105 9.76 -3.46 -11.52
C ALA A 105 8.62 -2.81 -10.73
N VAL A 106 7.37 -2.99 -11.19
CA VAL A 106 6.18 -2.56 -10.44
C VAL A 106 6.11 -3.25 -9.10
N GLY A 107 6.32 -4.58 -9.04
CA GLY A 107 6.33 -5.34 -7.79
C GLY A 107 7.37 -4.83 -6.80
N GLY A 108 8.57 -4.49 -7.28
CA GLY A 108 9.60 -3.83 -6.47
C GLY A 108 9.13 -2.50 -5.87
N ALA A 109 8.51 -1.64 -6.68
CA ALA A 109 7.98 -0.35 -6.23
C ALA A 109 6.82 -0.51 -5.24
N VAL A 110 5.90 -1.46 -5.49
CA VAL A 110 4.77 -1.81 -4.61
C VAL A 110 5.28 -2.30 -3.25
N GLY A 111 6.31 -3.17 -3.24
CA GLY A 111 6.90 -3.69 -2.01
C GLY A 111 7.60 -2.63 -1.15
N HIS A 112 8.11 -1.56 -1.76
CA HIS A 112 8.74 -0.43 -1.05
C HIS A 112 7.76 0.68 -0.66
N ASN A 113 6.46 0.42 -0.68
CA ASN A 113 5.47 1.37 -0.19
C ASN A 113 5.76 1.75 1.28
N PRO A 114 5.99 3.04 1.59
CA PRO A 114 6.32 3.45 2.95
C PRO A 114 5.10 3.59 3.86
N VAL A 115 3.87 3.62 3.30
CA VAL A 115 2.65 3.88 4.08
C VAL A 115 1.64 2.76 3.85
N SER A 116 1.82 1.66 4.57
CA SER A 116 0.98 0.47 4.47
C SER A 116 -0.50 0.79 4.75
N ILE A 117 -1.41 0.08 4.13
CA ILE A 117 -2.87 0.22 4.22
C ILE A 117 -3.38 1.51 3.55
N VAL A 118 -2.93 2.69 3.99
CA VAL A 118 -3.36 3.99 3.46
C VAL A 118 -3.01 4.13 1.99
N VAL A 119 -1.78 3.72 1.60
CA VAL A 119 -1.44 3.44 0.19
C VAL A 119 -1.65 1.94 -0.03
N PRO A 120 -2.70 1.52 -0.75
CA PRO A 120 -3.23 0.16 -0.67
C PRO A 120 -2.46 -0.84 -1.54
N CYS A 121 -1.17 -1.06 -1.23
CA CYS A 121 -0.35 -2.05 -1.93
C CYS A 121 -0.85 -3.50 -1.78
N HIS A 122 -1.66 -3.78 -0.76
CA HIS A 122 -2.33 -5.08 -0.59
C HIS A 122 -3.37 -5.39 -1.68
N ARG A 123 -3.89 -4.38 -2.40
CA ARG A 123 -4.85 -4.54 -3.52
C ARG A 123 -4.17 -4.92 -4.84
N VAL A 124 -2.85 -5.14 -4.86
CA VAL A 124 -2.12 -5.55 -6.07
C VAL A 124 -1.80 -7.04 -6.00
N VAL A 125 -2.20 -7.81 -7.02
CA VAL A 125 -2.09 -9.27 -7.07
C VAL A 125 -1.37 -9.75 -8.33
N GLY A 126 -0.99 -11.02 -8.37
CA GLY A 126 -0.48 -11.67 -9.57
C GLY A 126 -1.54 -11.74 -10.68
N CYS A 127 -1.12 -12.02 -11.90
CA CYS A 127 -2.05 -12.20 -13.04
C CYS A 127 -2.95 -13.44 -12.91
N ASP A 128 -2.56 -14.36 -12.05
CA ASP A 128 -3.29 -15.58 -11.64
C ASP A 128 -4.07 -15.38 -10.33
N GLY A 129 -4.16 -14.15 -9.84
CA GLY A 129 -4.77 -13.81 -8.55
C GLY A 129 -3.89 -14.07 -7.33
N SER A 130 -2.68 -14.58 -7.49
CA SER A 130 -1.79 -14.92 -6.38
C SER A 130 -1.47 -13.72 -5.48
N LEU A 131 -1.45 -13.97 -4.15
CA LEU A 131 -1.20 -12.95 -3.13
C LEU A 131 0.30 -12.76 -2.85
N THR A 132 1.14 -12.75 -3.89
CA THR A 132 2.59 -12.60 -3.76
C THR A 132 3.03 -11.15 -3.55
N GLY A 133 4.26 -10.95 -3.09
CA GLY A 133 4.96 -9.67 -3.15
C GLY A 133 4.53 -8.61 -2.14
N TYR A 134 3.84 -8.95 -1.07
CA TYR A 134 3.45 -8.02 -0.02
C TYR A 134 4.51 -7.90 1.08
N ALA A 135 4.96 -6.68 1.38
CA ALA A 135 5.99 -6.44 2.41
C ALA A 135 5.54 -6.85 3.82
N GLY A 136 4.25 -6.71 4.12
CA GLY A 136 3.65 -7.13 5.40
C GLY A 136 3.38 -8.63 5.52
N GLY A 137 3.69 -9.43 4.48
CA GLY A 137 3.41 -10.87 4.45
C GLY A 137 2.04 -11.23 3.86
N VAL A 138 1.99 -12.41 3.26
CA VAL A 138 0.79 -12.90 2.52
C VAL A 138 -0.44 -13.03 3.42
N GLU A 139 -0.25 -13.45 4.66
CA GLU A 139 -1.34 -13.61 5.63
C GLU A 139 -2.04 -12.29 5.95
N ARG A 140 -1.25 -11.22 6.23
CA ARG A 140 -1.79 -9.88 6.45
C ARG A 140 -2.48 -9.35 5.21
N LYS A 141 -1.91 -9.59 4.02
CA LYS A 141 -2.52 -9.20 2.75
C LYS A 141 -3.89 -9.86 2.56
N ALA A 142 -3.99 -11.16 2.80
CA ALA A 142 -5.24 -11.89 2.72
C ALA A 142 -6.28 -11.40 3.74
N ALA A 143 -5.84 -11.10 4.98
CA ALA A 143 -6.71 -10.55 6.01
C ALA A 143 -7.27 -9.17 5.63
N LEU A 144 -6.42 -8.27 5.11
CA LEU A 144 -6.84 -6.95 4.64
C LEU A 144 -7.83 -7.04 3.47
N LEU A 145 -7.56 -7.89 2.49
CA LEU A 145 -8.46 -8.10 1.36
C LEU A 145 -9.82 -8.65 1.80
N ARG A 146 -9.85 -9.64 2.72
CA ARG A 146 -11.12 -10.14 3.28
C ARG A 146 -11.88 -9.07 4.04
N LEU A 147 -11.18 -8.24 4.82
CA LEU A 147 -11.78 -7.11 5.52
C LEU A 147 -12.43 -6.11 4.55
N GLU A 148 -11.88 -6.00 3.35
CA GLU A 148 -12.42 -5.17 2.28
C GLU A 148 -13.52 -5.86 1.44
N GLY A 149 -13.89 -7.09 1.79
CA GLY A 149 -14.92 -7.86 1.09
C GLY A 149 -14.42 -8.62 -0.14
N VAL A 150 -13.10 -8.69 -0.34
CA VAL A 150 -12.51 -9.50 -1.43
C VAL A 150 -12.39 -10.94 -1.00
N GLU A 151 -12.99 -11.85 -1.76
CA GLU A 151 -12.90 -13.27 -1.49
C GLU A 151 -11.48 -13.79 -1.78
N CYS A 152 -10.85 -14.44 -0.79
CA CYS A 152 -9.51 -15.02 -0.91
C CYS A 152 -9.57 -16.52 -0.60
N ARG A 153 -9.25 -17.37 -1.57
CA ARG A 153 -9.20 -18.83 -1.44
C ARG A 153 -7.79 -19.35 -1.73
N ALA A 154 -7.27 -20.22 -0.88
CA ALA A 154 -5.97 -20.89 -1.08
C ALA A 154 -4.82 -19.96 -1.47
N GLY A 155 -4.77 -18.74 -0.91
CA GLY A 155 -3.68 -17.78 -1.20
C GLY A 155 -3.83 -17.01 -2.51
N ALA A 156 -5.01 -17.06 -3.14
CA ALA A 156 -5.33 -16.32 -4.35
C ALA A 156 -6.71 -15.64 -4.26
N VAL A 157 -6.91 -14.63 -5.09
CA VAL A 157 -8.21 -13.98 -5.31
C VAL A 157 -8.85 -14.64 -6.52
N PRO A 158 -10.04 -15.29 -6.39
CA PRO A 158 -10.77 -15.77 -7.55
C PRO A 158 -11.29 -14.60 -8.38
N GLU A 159 -11.30 -14.76 -9.67
CA GLU A 159 -11.62 -13.79 -10.72
C GLU A 159 -12.63 -12.68 -10.38
N LYS A 160 -12.14 -11.50 -10.09
CA LYS A 160 -12.62 -10.17 -10.51
C LYS A 160 -11.45 -9.22 -10.48
N ILE A 161 -10.49 -9.43 -11.37
CA ILE A 161 -9.29 -8.60 -11.48
C ILE A 161 -9.58 -7.57 -12.57
N VAL A 162 -9.64 -6.31 -12.19
CA VAL A 162 -9.81 -5.17 -13.11
C VAL A 162 -8.49 -4.79 -13.77
#